data_f5139ee688f823c5bf4b129ec87d281b
#
_entry.id   f5139ee688f823c5bf4b129ec87d281b
#
_cell.length_a   1.000
_cell.length_b   1.000
_cell.length_c   1.000
_cell.angle_alpha   90.00
_cell.angle_beta   90.00
_cell.angle_gamma   90.00
#
_symmetry.space_group_name_H-M   'P 1'
#
loop_
_entity.id
_entity.type
_entity.pdbx_description
1 polymer ?
#
loop_
_entity_poly.entity_id
_entity_poly.type
_entity_poly.pdbx_seq_one_letter_code
_entity_poly.pdbx_strand_id
1 'polypeptide(L)'
;MSSVLLVAHHDRLEAAALARVAAAWLQHHGHDVWMLPDDALPLGLHDLESTRAASTADLAVSLGGDGTMLRTVKLVGSANVPIIGVNVGLMGYLTEVEPEALSHALERWFAGPTVGEWHIDERMLLAVSLTRCGAEHRQTWTALNEGVVETQEPAHTTRLPAPT
;
A
#
# COMPACT_ATOMS: atom_id res chain seq x y z
N MET A 1 -10.15 18.59 -6.45
CA MET A 1 -9.84 17.47 -7.38
C MET A 1 -8.54 16.86 -6.88
N SER A 2 -8.55 15.60 -6.49
CA SER A 2 -7.37 14.88 -5.97
C SER A 2 -7.06 13.70 -6.87
N SER A 3 -5.78 13.28 -6.92
CA SER A 3 -5.30 12.11 -7.66
C SER A 3 -5.21 10.92 -6.72
N VAL A 4 -5.96 9.87 -7.00
CA VAL A 4 -6.09 8.70 -6.13
C VAL A 4 -5.55 7.44 -6.81
N LEU A 5 -4.57 6.81 -6.16
CA LEU A 5 -4.02 5.52 -6.56
C LEU A 5 -4.81 4.39 -5.91
N LEU A 6 -5.32 3.46 -6.71
CA LEU A 6 -5.85 2.19 -6.20
C LEU A 6 -4.79 1.10 -6.33
N VAL A 7 -4.56 0.37 -5.25
CA VAL A 7 -3.66 -0.80 -5.19
C VAL A 7 -4.49 -1.99 -4.73
N ALA A 8 -4.64 -3.01 -5.57
CA ALA A 8 -5.54 -4.11 -5.29
C ALA A 8 -4.81 -5.46 -5.30
N HIS A 9 -5.37 -6.43 -4.59
CA HIS A 9 -4.86 -7.81 -4.62
C HIS A 9 -5.11 -8.43 -6.00
N HIS A 10 -4.06 -8.97 -6.64
CA HIS A 10 -4.10 -9.43 -8.03
C HIS A 10 -5.07 -10.61 -8.30
N ASP A 11 -5.22 -11.51 -7.33
CA ASP A 11 -5.91 -12.79 -7.53
C ASP A 11 -7.29 -12.85 -6.86
N ARG A 12 -7.82 -11.72 -6.36
CA ARG A 12 -9.12 -11.69 -5.68
C ARG A 12 -10.16 -10.94 -6.50
N LEU A 13 -11.19 -11.64 -6.92
CA LEU A 13 -12.33 -11.03 -7.65
C LEU A 13 -13.03 -9.95 -6.83
N GLU A 14 -13.08 -10.13 -5.51
CA GLU A 14 -13.65 -9.14 -4.57
C GLU A 14 -12.84 -7.82 -4.59
N ALA A 15 -11.51 -7.90 -4.67
CA ALA A 15 -10.66 -6.72 -4.78
C ALA A 15 -10.90 -5.96 -6.11
N ALA A 16 -11.10 -6.69 -7.21
CA ALA A 16 -11.46 -6.09 -8.50
C ALA A 16 -12.82 -5.39 -8.44
N ALA A 17 -13.82 -6.02 -7.81
CA ALA A 17 -15.15 -5.44 -7.64
C ALA A 17 -15.09 -4.15 -6.79
N LEU A 18 -14.35 -4.19 -5.69
CA LEU A 18 -14.16 -3.00 -4.83
C LEU A 18 -13.39 -1.89 -5.54
N ALA A 19 -12.38 -2.22 -6.37
CA ALA A 19 -11.66 -1.23 -7.17
C ALA A 19 -12.62 -0.51 -8.14
N ARG A 20 -13.57 -1.24 -8.77
CA ARG A 20 -14.60 -0.62 -9.61
C ARG A 20 -15.53 0.29 -8.82
N VAL A 21 -15.96 -0.14 -7.63
CA VAL A 21 -16.80 0.68 -6.74
C VAL A 21 -16.06 1.96 -6.32
N ALA A 22 -14.81 1.82 -5.88
CA ALA A 22 -13.98 2.97 -5.51
C ALA A 22 -13.78 3.93 -6.69
N ALA A 23 -13.44 3.40 -7.88
CA ALA A 23 -13.23 4.20 -9.07
C ALA A 23 -14.49 4.96 -9.49
N ALA A 24 -15.64 4.29 -9.52
CA ALA A 24 -16.91 4.91 -9.86
C ALA A 24 -17.28 6.03 -8.88
N TRP A 25 -17.10 5.78 -7.58
CA TRP A 25 -17.35 6.79 -6.55
C TRP A 25 -16.45 8.01 -6.71
N LEU A 26 -15.14 7.78 -6.87
CA LEU A 26 -14.13 8.83 -7.01
C LEU A 26 -14.37 9.69 -8.27
N GLN A 27 -14.61 9.06 -9.41
CA GLN A 27 -14.90 9.75 -10.67
C GLN A 27 -16.19 10.56 -10.59
N HIS A 28 -17.25 10.01 -9.95
CA HIS A 28 -18.51 10.72 -9.76
C HIS A 28 -18.33 12.00 -8.91
N HIS A 29 -17.39 11.98 -7.97
CA HIS A 29 -17.07 13.13 -7.12
C HIS A 29 -15.96 14.03 -7.68
N GLY A 30 -15.57 13.83 -8.94
CA GLY A 30 -14.62 14.69 -9.65
C GLY A 30 -13.16 14.50 -9.25
N HIS A 31 -12.81 13.32 -8.71
CA HIS A 31 -11.42 12.94 -8.45
C HIS A 31 -10.83 12.15 -9.62
N ASP A 32 -9.53 12.29 -9.83
CA ASP A 32 -8.77 11.48 -10.77
C ASP A 32 -8.36 10.17 -10.11
N VAL A 33 -8.65 9.03 -10.74
CA VAL A 33 -8.39 7.70 -10.19
C VAL A 33 -7.63 6.86 -11.19
N TRP A 34 -6.64 6.13 -10.70
CA TRP A 34 -5.77 5.32 -11.53
C TRP A 34 -5.17 4.14 -10.76
N MET A 35 -4.64 3.18 -11.52
CA MET A 35 -3.94 2.00 -11.03
C MET A 35 -2.63 1.81 -11.79
N LEU A 36 -1.65 1.16 -11.16
CA LEU A 36 -0.46 0.73 -11.88
C LEU A 36 -0.79 -0.43 -12.85
N PRO A 37 -0.04 -0.58 -13.97
CA PRO A 37 -0.28 -1.66 -14.94
C PRO A 37 -0.32 -3.05 -14.31
N ASP A 38 0.58 -3.30 -13.34
CA ASP A 38 0.66 -4.59 -12.63
C ASP A 38 -0.61 -4.94 -11.85
N ASP A 39 -1.43 -3.96 -11.52
CA ASP A 39 -2.72 -4.14 -10.85
C ASP A 39 -3.90 -4.08 -11.82
N ALA A 40 -3.88 -3.10 -12.71
CA ALA A 40 -4.98 -2.85 -13.62
C ALA A 40 -5.20 -4.00 -14.62
N LEU A 41 -4.10 -4.51 -15.22
CA LEU A 41 -4.16 -5.52 -16.26
C LEU A 41 -4.71 -6.87 -15.77
N PRO A 42 -4.19 -7.48 -14.67
CA PRO A 42 -4.71 -8.75 -14.17
C PRO A 42 -6.18 -8.68 -13.75
N LEU A 43 -6.63 -7.52 -13.27
CA LEU A 43 -8.00 -7.30 -12.80
C LEU A 43 -8.96 -6.87 -13.91
N GLY A 44 -8.49 -6.70 -15.16
CA GLY A 44 -9.29 -6.25 -16.29
C GLY A 44 -9.82 -4.82 -16.13
N LEU A 45 -9.04 -3.95 -15.48
CA LEU A 45 -9.34 -2.53 -15.23
C LEU A 45 -8.47 -1.61 -16.11
N HIS A 46 -8.42 -1.93 -17.40
CA HIS A 46 -7.54 -1.25 -18.37
C HIS A 46 -7.81 0.26 -18.49
N ASP A 47 -9.03 0.69 -18.21
CA ASP A 47 -9.44 2.11 -18.21
C ASP A 47 -8.83 2.92 -17.06
N LEU A 48 -8.33 2.24 -16.03
CA LEU A 48 -7.65 2.85 -14.89
C LEU A 48 -6.12 2.77 -15.00
N GLU A 49 -5.58 2.11 -16.03
CA GLU A 49 -4.15 1.89 -16.17
C GLU A 49 -3.38 3.22 -16.32
N SER A 50 -2.30 3.35 -15.55
CA SER A 50 -1.39 4.48 -15.62
C SER A 50 0.02 4.11 -15.22
N THR A 51 1.01 4.69 -15.90
CA THR A 51 2.43 4.55 -15.58
C THR A 51 2.97 5.68 -14.71
N ARG A 52 2.08 6.48 -14.12
CA ARG A 52 2.47 7.55 -13.17
C ARG A 52 3.21 6.95 -11.97
N ALA A 53 4.14 7.69 -11.39
CA ALA A 53 4.81 7.27 -10.17
C ALA A 53 3.81 7.27 -9.00
N ALA A 54 3.75 6.19 -8.23
CA ALA A 54 2.84 6.06 -7.08
C ALA A 54 2.99 7.20 -6.06
N SER A 55 4.21 7.76 -5.95
CA SER A 55 4.52 8.89 -5.10
C SER A 55 3.85 10.22 -5.49
N THR A 56 3.19 10.28 -6.66
CA THR A 56 2.47 11.49 -7.14
C THR A 56 0.99 11.49 -6.75
N ALA A 57 0.51 10.43 -6.11
CA ALA A 57 -0.85 10.38 -5.62
C ALA A 57 -1.07 11.29 -4.39
N ASP A 58 -2.24 11.88 -4.27
CA ASP A 58 -2.68 12.60 -3.07
C ASP A 58 -3.23 11.65 -2.00
N LEU A 59 -3.69 10.48 -2.44
CA LEU A 59 -4.22 9.40 -1.60
C LEU A 59 -3.95 8.06 -2.28
N ALA A 60 -3.61 7.03 -1.51
CA ALA A 60 -3.64 5.66 -1.96
C ALA A 60 -4.75 4.87 -1.24
N VAL A 61 -5.45 4.00 -1.97
CA VAL A 61 -6.43 3.07 -1.40
C VAL A 61 -5.94 1.66 -1.63
N SER A 62 -5.62 0.96 -0.55
CA SER A 62 -5.16 -0.43 -0.56
C SER A 62 -6.35 -1.36 -0.40
N LEU A 63 -6.66 -2.17 -1.43
CA LEU A 63 -7.80 -3.09 -1.49
C LEU A 63 -7.29 -4.54 -1.36
N GLY A 64 -7.16 -5.02 -0.13
CA GLY A 64 -6.60 -6.35 0.15
C GLY A 64 -6.33 -6.54 1.64
N GLY A 65 -5.50 -7.51 1.99
CA GLY A 65 -5.02 -7.71 3.36
C GLY A 65 -3.68 -7.01 3.61
N ASP A 66 -3.00 -7.41 4.69
CA ASP A 66 -1.72 -6.84 5.13
C ASP A 66 -0.64 -6.87 4.03
N GLY A 67 -0.58 -7.93 3.23
CA GLY A 67 0.38 -8.03 2.12
C GLY A 67 0.17 -6.94 1.05
N THR A 68 -1.09 -6.61 0.73
CA THR A 68 -1.41 -5.52 -0.20
C THR A 68 -1.07 -4.17 0.42
N MET A 69 -1.33 -3.99 1.72
CA MET A 69 -0.96 -2.80 2.46
C MET A 69 0.56 -2.58 2.47
N LEU A 70 1.35 -3.62 2.78
CA LEU A 70 2.82 -3.56 2.74
C LEU A 70 3.34 -3.20 1.34
N ARG A 71 2.72 -3.74 0.28
CA ARG A 71 3.04 -3.39 -1.10
C ARG A 71 2.69 -1.93 -1.39
N THR A 72 1.53 -1.44 -0.94
CA THR A 72 1.13 -0.04 -1.10
C THR A 72 2.14 0.89 -0.44
N VAL A 73 2.54 0.62 0.80
CA VAL A 73 3.58 1.38 1.51
C VAL A 73 4.90 1.41 0.71
N LYS A 74 5.31 0.27 0.14
CA LYS A 74 6.52 0.19 -0.69
C LYS A 74 6.40 1.03 -1.97
N LEU A 75 5.24 1.05 -2.61
CA LEU A 75 4.98 1.81 -3.84
C LEU A 75 5.01 3.32 -3.61
N VAL A 76 4.34 3.80 -2.57
CA VAL A 76 4.31 5.24 -2.25
C VAL A 76 5.62 5.71 -1.60
N GLY A 77 6.38 4.78 -1.00
CA GLY A 77 7.69 5.06 -0.41
C GLY A 77 7.66 6.15 0.66
N SER A 78 8.64 7.07 0.58
CA SER A 78 8.79 8.18 1.52
C SER A 78 8.05 9.46 1.08
N ALA A 79 7.10 9.36 0.14
CA ALA A 79 6.40 10.54 -0.38
C ALA A 79 5.30 11.07 0.55
N ASN A 80 5.12 10.47 1.74
CA ASN A 80 4.09 10.82 2.72
C ASN A 80 2.66 10.82 2.13
N VAL A 81 2.40 9.93 1.17
CA VAL A 81 1.06 9.71 0.64
C VAL A 81 0.24 8.97 1.69
N PRO A 82 -0.89 9.53 2.15
CA PRO A 82 -1.78 8.82 3.07
C PRO A 82 -2.39 7.60 2.41
N ILE A 83 -2.66 6.56 3.22
CA ILE A 83 -3.20 5.29 2.75
C ILE A 83 -4.47 4.95 3.51
N ILE A 84 -5.54 4.64 2.79
CA ILE A 84 -6.73 3.98 3.36
C ILE A 84 -6.61 2.48 3.07
N GLY A 85 -6.58 1.66 4.11
CA GLY A 85 -6.52 0.21 4.00
C GLY A 85 -7.90 -0.42 4.12
N VAL A 86 -8.38 -1.07 3.05
CA VAL A 86 -9.65 -1.81 3.01
C VAL A 86 -9.36 -3.31 3.07
N ASN A 87 -9.93 -3.97 4.06
CA ASN A 87 -9.73 -5.39 4.29
C ASN A 87 -10.54 -6.23 3.27
N VAL A 88 -9.84 -6.99 2.44
CA VAL A 88 -10.47 -7.94 1.52
C VAL A 88 -10.06 -9.35 1.92
N GLY A 89 -10.92 -10.03 2.66
CA GLY A 89 -10.69 -11.41 3.12
C GLY A 89 -10.55 -11.55 4.63
N LEU A 90 -9.54 -12.28 5.10
CA LEU A 90 -9.33 -12.48 6.54
C LEU A 90 -8.86 -11.17 7.18
N MET A 91 -9.31 -10.94 8.43
CA MET A 91 -8.94 -9.77 9.21
C MET A 91 -7.42 -9.63 9.31
N GLY A 92 -6.90 -8.47 8.89
CA GLY A 92 -5.50 -8.08 9.00
C GLY A 92 -5.27 -7.14 10.21
N TYR A 93 -4.00 -6.84 10.46
CA TYR A 93 -3.58 -5.87 11.49
C TYR A 93 -3.38 -4.46 10.94
N LEU A 94 -3.26 -4.31 9.62
CA LEU A 94 -2.90 -3.05 8.95
C LEU A 94 -4.08 -2.40 8.22
N THR A 95 -5.17 -3.14 8.01
CA THR A 95 -6.36 -2.66 7.31
C THR A 95 -7.49 -2.41 8.31
N GLU A 96 -8.14 -1.24 8.23
CA GLU A 96 -9.12 -0.79 9.22
C GLU A 96 -10.54 -0.62 8.64
N VAL A 97 -10.67 -0.59 7.32
CA VAL A 97 -11.95 -0.36 6.64
C VAL A 97 -12.48 -1.68 6.11
N GLU A 98 -13.71 -2.02 6.47
CA GLU A 98 -14.42 -3.15 5.88
C GLU A 98 -14.94 -2.79 4.47
N PRO A 99 -15.09 -3.77 3.55
CA PRO A 99 -15.49 -3.53 2.16
C PRO A 99 -16.76 -2.69 2.02
N GLU A 100 -17.75 -2.95 2.86
CA GLU A 100 -19.05 -2.27 2.85
C GLU A 100 -18.96 -0.81 3.28
N ALA A 101 -17.92 -0.47 4.05
CA ALA A 101 -17.68 0.88 4.55
C ALA A 101 -16.81 1.73 3.60
N LEU A 102 -16.33 1.18 2.46
CA LEU A 102 -15.41 1.86 1.55
C LEU A 102 -15.92 3.25 1.11
N SER A 103 -17.14 3.33 0.60
CA SER A 103 -17.70 4.60 0.12
C SER A 103 -17.82 5.63 1.25
N HIS A 104 -18.21 5.19 2.43
CA HIS A 104 -18.28 6.04 3.61
C HIS A 104 -16.90 6.52 4.09
N ALA A 105 -15.89 5.65 4.02
CA ALA A 105 -14.50 6.03 4.33
C ALA A 105 -13.97 7.09 3.37
N LEU A 106 -14.25 6.96 2.07
CA LEU A 106 -13.90 7.95 1.06
C LEU A 106 -14.62 9.28 1.31
N GLU A 107 -15.92 9.24 1.59
CA GLU A 107 -16.72 10.43 1.92
C GLU A 107 -16.11 11.17 3.12
N ARG A 108 -15.84 10.44 4.21
CA ARG A 108 -15.20 11.01 5.41
C ARG A 108 -13.84 11.63 5.10
N TRP A 109 -13.01 10.95 4.34
CA TRP A 109 -11.69 11.44 3.95
C TRP A 109 -11.78 12.79 3.24
N PHE A 110 -12.63 12.88 2.20
CA PHE A 110 -12.75 14.09 1.41
C PHE A 110 -13.53 15.22 2.09
N ALA A 111 -14.31 14.92 3.12
CA ALA A 111 -14.91 15.93 4.00
C ALA A 111 -13.87 16.65 4.89
N GLY A 112 -12.66 16.11 4.98
CA GLY A 112 -11.58 16.64 5.80
C GLY A 112 -11.59 16.14 7.24
N PRO A 113 -10.48 16.31 8.00
CA PRO A 113 -10.29 15.66 9.29
C PRO A 113 -11.31 16.08 10.36
N THR A 114 -11.76 17.31 10.33
CA THR A 114 -12.71 17.83 11.32
C THR A 114 -14.14 17.34 11.06
N VAL A 115 -14.61 17.41 9.81
CA VAL A 115 -15.97 17.01 9.42
C VAL A 115 -16.07 15.48 9.30
N GLY A 116 -15.08 14.85 8.71
CA GLY A 116 -15.00 13.39 8.54
C GLY A 116 -14.58 12.64 9.80
N GLU A 117 -14.16 13.35 10.85
CA GLU A 117 -13.75 12.76 12.14
C GLU A 117 -12.68 11.65 11.96
N TRP A 118 -11.61 11.95 11.20
CA TRP A 118 -10.49 11.04 11.00
C TRP A 118 -9.16 11.69 11.38
N HIS A 119 -8.17 10.87 11.62
CA HIS A 119 -6.77 11.28 11.84
C HIS A 119 -5.84 10.36 11.04
N ILE A 120 -4.62 10.83 10.80
CA ILE A 120 -3.56 10.03 10.20
C ILE A 120 -2.76 9.37 11.30
N ASP A 121 -2.63 8.05 11.24
CA ASP A 121 -1.70 7.28 12.06
C ASP A 121 -0.33 7.25 11.38
N GLU A 122 0.61 8.02 11.89
CA GLU A 122 1.97 8.06 11.37
C GLU A 122 2.78 6.87 11.88
N ARG A 123 3.26 6.04 10.96
CA ARG A 123 4.03 4.83 11.28
C ARG A 123 5.48 4.96 10.84
N MET A 124 6.40 4.59 11.72
CA MET A 124 7.82 4.52 11.39
C MET A 124 8.10 3.40 10.40
N LEU A 125 9.00 3.66 9.46
CA LEU A 125 9.58 2.63 8.60
C LEU A 125 10.96 2.23 9.14
N LEU A 126 11.21 0.93 9.23
CA LEU A 126 12.52 0.37 9.55
C LEU A 126 13.41 0.43 8.31
N ALA A 127 14.55 1.11 8.41
CA ALA A 127 15.58 1.07 7.38
C ALA A 127 16.57 -0.07 7.70
N VAL A 128 16.59 -1.08 6.84
CA VAL A 128 17.51 -2.23 6.95
C VAL A 128 18.62 -2.08 5.94
N SER A 129 19.87 -2.13 6.39
CA SER A 129 21.05 -2.06 5.53
C SER A 129 21.92 -3.27 5.71
N LEU A 130 22.35 -3.87 4.59
CA LEU A 130 23.28 -4.99 4.57
C LEU A 130 24.56 -4.59 3.82
N THR A 131 25.69 -4.75 4.49
CA THR A 131 27.01 -4.68 3.85
C THR A 131 27.66 -6.06 3.94
N ARG A 132 27.95 -6.69 2.80
CA ARG A 132 28.69 -7.96 2.78
C ARG A 132 30.17 -7.70 3.06
N CYS A 133 30.79 -8.61 3.82
CA CYS A 133 32.23 -8.50 4.10
C CYS A 133 33.02 -8.48 2.78
N GLY A 134 33.87 -7.47 2.59
CA GLY A 134 34.65 -7.27 1.35
C GLY A 134 33.90 -6.64 0.17
N ALA A 135 32.64 -6.24 0.34
CA ALA A 135 31.89 -5.54 -0.70
C ALA A 135 31.86 -4.03 -0.44
N GLU A 136 32.07 -3.24 -1.51
CA GLU A 136 31.96 -1.78 -1.46
C GLU A 136 30.48 -1.30 -1.47
N HIS A 137 29.54 -2.16 -1.86
CA HIS A 137 28.14 -1.79 -2.01
C HIS A 137 27.30 -2.19 -0.80
N ARG A 138 26.61 -1.18 -0.26
CA ARG A 138 25.60 -1.30 0.77
C ARG A 138 24.23 -1.45 0.10
N GLN A 139 23.49 -2.51 0.43
CA GLN A 139 22.09 -2.66 0.05
C GLN A 139 21.21 -2.14 1.17
N THR A 140 20.15 -1.40 0.83
CA THR A 140 19.21 -0.83 1.81
C THR A 140 17.78 -1.17 1.41
N TRP A 141 16.99 -1.55 2.39
CA TRP A 141 15.55 -1.84 2.27
C TRP A 141 14.79 -1.05 3.33
N THR A 142 13.52 -0.83 3.08
CA THR A 142 12.57 -0.30 4.07
C THR A 142 11.50 -1.35 4.35
N ALA A 143 11.13 -1.48 5.61
CA ALA A 143 10.07 -2.37 6.07
C ALA A 143 9.12 -1.64 7.02
N LEU A 144 7.84 -1.93 6.94
CA LEU A 144 6.84 -1.39 7.88
C LEU A 144 6.81 -2.21 9.18
N ASN A 145 7.00 -3.54 9.09
CA ASN A 145 6.94 -4.43 10.24
C ASN A 145 8.34 -4.90 10.65
N GLU A 146 8.98 -5.72 9.82
CA GLU A 146 10.22 -6.41 10.17
C GLU A 146 11.13 -6.65 8.97
N GLY A 147 12.42 -6.81 9.24
CA GLY A 147 13.41 -7.32 8.29
C GLY A 147 13.89 -8.70 8.74
N VAL A 148 13.69 -9.72 7.92
CA VAL A 148 14.12 -11.09 8.21
C VAL A 148 15.40 -11.44 7.48
N VAL A 149 16.38 -12.01 8.18
CA VAL A 149 17.60 -12.54 7.59
C VAL A 149 17.59 -14.07 7.74
N GLU A 150 17.55 -14.77 6.63
CA GLU A 150 17.50 -16.23 6.61
C GLU A 150 18.77 -16.81 5.99
N THR A 151 19.19 -17.99 6.49
CA THR A 151 20.24 -18.79 5.86
C THR A 151 19.64 -19.59 4.71
N GLN A 152 20.29 -19.60 3.56
CA GLN A 152 19.84 -20.40 2.40
C GLN A 152 20.06 -21.91 2.58
N GLU A 153 20.95 -22.32 3.49
CA GLU A 153 21.23 -23.73 3.79
C GLU A 153 20.80 -24.09 5.21
N PRO A 154 20.10 -25.23 5.39
CA PRO A 154 19.75 -25.73 6.72
C PRO A 154 21.03 -26.02 7.53
N ALA A 155 21.01 -25.74 8.84
CA ALA A 155 22.07 -25.98 9.81
C ALA A 155 23.29 -25.02 9.77
N HIS A 156 23.26 -23.92 9.05
CA HIS A 156 24.28 -22.89 9.17
C HIS A 156 23.83 -21.75 10.10
N THR A 157 24.70 -21.38 11.03
CA THR A 157 24.46 -20.24 11.92
C THR A 157 25.04 -18.97 11.30
N THR A 158 24.20 -17.97 11.09
CA THR A 158 24.64 -16.63 10.66
C THR A 158 24.90 -15.77 11.90
N ARG A 159 26.10 -15.22 12.03
CA ARG A 159 26.42 -14.21 13.05
C ARG A 159 26.32 -12.82 12.44
N LEU A 160 25.40 -12.01 12.95
CA LEU A 160 25.25 -10.63 12.58
C LEU A 160 25.79 -9.75 13.73
N PRO A 161 26.89 -9.03 13.57
CA PRO A 161 27.28 -8.04 14.55
C PRO A 161 26.26 -6.89 14.49
N ALA A 162 25.62 -6.59 15.61
CA ALA A 162 24.82 -5.37 15.75
C ALA A 162 25.76 -4.23 16.14
N PRO A 163 25.64 -3.04 15.53
CA PRO A 163 26.34 -1.87 16.03
C PRO A 163 25.82 -1.53 17.43
N THR A 164 26.71 -1.33 18.37
CA THR A 164 26.44 -0.79 19.72
C THR A 164 26.17 0.69 19.67
#